data_ec5e227923a025843494676199c57326
#
_entry.id   ec5e227923a025843494676199c57326
#
_cell.length_a   1.000
_cell.length_b   1.000
_cell.length_c   1.000
_cell.angle_alpha   90.00
_cell.angle_beta   90.00
_cell.angle_gamma   90.00
#
_symmetry.space_group_name_H-M   'P 1'
#
loop_
_entity.id
_entity.type
_entity.pdbx_description
1 polymer ?
#
loop_
_entity_poly.entity_id
_entity_poly.type
_entity_poly.pdbx_seq_one_letter_code
_entity_poly.pdbx_strand_id
1 'polypeptide(L)'
;MTHRSLIFTLALMATAAHAQVLKDPQWQAWLDNGRTGELTQAAQARLTAQPDDVQAAIALALAAVDEGQPARLEAVLKPVQACVEKQAPQAACFYALGAVQGVQAMSGGMMAGMRLAGKVKDNLSRAVELDPMLFEARQALSQFYLVAPGMAGGSVSKAKELAAAAQSRQPEHAKLLRAQIAMQDKQWAEAERELQSVRPGDDKSLVIELRQTWAQLGTGYFSDKQFPKARGVFEQLTRDAPTQAIGPYGLARVMTETAQPDEAVKLLERARALEGADRLPIDHRLGIALLAKGDKPQAKAALERFVASKKPNPRNLEDARKRLAELS
;
A
#
# COMPACT_ATOMS: atom_id res chain seq x y z
N MET A 1 -58.08 23.79 23.78
CA MET A 1 -57.23 22.64 24.17
C MET A 1 -56.77 21.98 22.88
N THR A 2 -55.59 22.35 22.40
CA THR A 2 -55.04 21.89 21.11
C THR A 2 -53.84 20.98 21.40
N HIS A 3 -54.02 19.68 21.15
CA HIS A 3 -52.96 18.69 21.23
C HIS A 3 -52.02 18.84 20.01
N ARG A 4 -50.79 19.31 20.24
CA ARG A 4 -49.66 19.22 19.28
C ARG A 4 -49.02 17.85 19.42
N SER A 5 -49.26 16.96 18.45
CA SER A 5 -48.52 15.71 18.29
C SER A 5 -47.12 16.05 17.73
N LEU A 6 -46.07 15.81 18.55
CA LEU A 6 -44.69 15.78 18.09
C LEU A 6 -44.45 14.45 17.37
N ILE A 7 -44.30 14.53 16.05
CA ILE A 7 -43.76 13.40 15.24
C ILE A 7 -42.24 13.43 15.36
N PHE A 8 -41.68 12.48 16.11
CA PHE A 8 -40.24 12.21 16.14
C PHE A 8 -39.90 11.43 14.89
N THR A 9 -39.34 12.11 13.89
CA THR A 9 -38.73 11.48 12.74
C THR A 9 -37.37 10.91 13.18
N LEU A 10 -37.31 9.58 13.38
CA LEU A 10 -36.08 8.84 13.57
C LEU A 10 -35.36 8.81 12.21
N ALA A 11 -34.37 9.68 12.01
CA ALA A 11 -33.47 9.59 10.88
C ALA A 11 -32.58 8.35 11.11
N LEU A 12 -32.89 7.24 10.42
CA LEU A 12 -31.96 6.12 10.26
C LEU A 12 -30.75 6.66 9.47
N MET A 13 -29.69 7.03 10.16
CA MET A 13 -28.39 7.16 9.53
C MET A 13 -27.94 5.73 9.19
N ALA A 14 -28.15 5.32 7.95
CA ALA A 14 -27.51 4.16 7.38
C ALA A 14 -26.00 4.47 7.33
N THR A 15 -25.25 4.03 8.33
CA THR A 15 -23.80 3.95 8.24
C THR A 15 -23.50 3.01 7.06
N ALA A 16 -22.98 3.57 5.98
CA ALA A 16 -22.47 2.77 4.88
C ALA A 16 -21.36 1.89 5.46
N ALA A 17 -21.68 0.62 5.69
CA ALA A 17 -20.69 -0.36 6.08
C ALA A 17 -19.70 -0.49 4.91
N HIS A 18 -18.48 0.02 5.09
CA HIS A 18 -17.40 -0.20 4.14
C HIS A 18 -17.12 -1.71 4.11
N ALA A 19 -17.09 -2.28 2.92
CA ALA A 19 -16.78 -3.68 2.75
C ALA A 19 -15.28 -3.88 3.06
N GLN A 20 -14.97 -4.37 4.26
CA GLN A 20 -13.62 -4.75 4.63
C GLN A 20 -13.27 -6.10 4.01
N VAL A 21 -12.05 -6.23 3.52
CA VAL A 21 -11.55 -7.48 2.92
C VAL A 21 -11.53 -8.60 3.95
N LEU A 22 -11.02 -8.33 5.15
CA LEU A 22 -11.04 -9.26 6.27
C LEU A 22 -12.16 -8.87 7.25
N LYS A 23 -13.04 -9.83 7.51
CA LYS A 23 -14.19 -9.62 8.41
C LYS A 23 -13.82 -9.63 9.89
N ASP A 24 -12.70 -10.26 10.24
CA ASP A 24 -12.14 -10.24 11.58
C ASP A 24 -11.40 -8.90 11.79
N PRO A 25 -11.85 -8.04 12.73
CA PRO A 25 -11.24 -6.72 12.94
C PRO A 25 -9.77 -6.80 13.39
N GLN A 26 -9.39 -7.86 14.12
CA GLN A 26 -8.02 -8.06 14.56
C GLN A 26 -7.13 -8.44 13.38
N TRP A 27 -7.60 -9.30 12.49
CA TRP A 27 -6.88 -9.68 11.29
C TRP A 27 -6.72 -8.50 10.34
N GLN A 28 -7.77 -7.70 10.18
CA GLN A 28 -7.70 -6.46 9.40
C GLN A 28 -6.69 -5.49 10.01
N ALA A 29 -6.72 -5.27 11.31
CA ALA A 29 -5.75 -4.42 12.00
C ALA A 29 -4.30 -4.93 11.86
N TRP A 30 -4.07 -6.25 11.88
CA TRP A 30 -2.74 -6.80 11.62
C TRP A 30 -2.28 -6.55 10.18
N LEU A 31 -3.17 -6.71 9.19
CA LEU A 31 -2.86 -6.41 7.80
C LEU A 31 -2.53 -4.93 7.61
N ASP A 32 -3.36 -4.03 8.13
CA ASP A 32 -3.19 -2.57 8.02
C ASP A 32 -1.87 -2.07 8.63
N ASN A 33 -1.44 -2.70 9.72
CA ASN A 33 -0.21 -2.34 10.44
C ASN A 33 1.01 -3.18 10.04
N GLY A 34 0.92 -4.04 9.00
CA GLY A 34 2.04 -4.85 8.51
C GLY A 34 2.45 -6.01 9.41
N ARG A 35 1.62 -6.35 10.39
CA ARG A 35 1.85 -7.50 11.29
C ARG A 35 1.53 -8.81 10.57
N THR A 36 2.20 -9.01 9.42
CA THR A 36 1.95 -10.17 8.55
C THR A 36 2.33 -11.49 9.18
N GLY A 37 3.29 -11.49 10.13
CA GLY A 37 3.70 -12.68 10.87
C GLY A 37 2.56 -13.25 11.71
N GLU A 38 1.89 -12.40 12.51
CA GLU A 38 0.77 -12.77 13.36
C GLU A 38 -0.45 -13.17 12.52
N LEU A 39 -0.72 -12.40 11.46
CA LEU A 39 -1.80 -12.72 10.53
C LEU A 39 -1.58 -14.10 9.87
N THR A 40 -0.37 -14.37 9.38
CA THR A 40 -0.01 -15.65 8.77
C THR A 40 -0.17 -16.81 9.75
N GLN A 41 0.33 -16.66 10.98
CA GLN A 41 0.22 -17.70 12.00
C GLN A 41 -1.24 -18.03 12.34
N ALA A 42 -2.07 -17.00 12.58
CA ALA A 42 -3.47 -17.18 12.90
C ALA A 42 -4.26 -17.80 11.73
N ALA A 43 -4.05 -17.30 10.52
CA ALA A 43 -4.72 -17.81 9.33
C ALA A 43 -4.31 -19.25 8.99
N GLN A 44 -3.02 -19.60 9.16
CA GLN A 44 -2.52 -20.97 8.96
C GLN A 44 -3.12 -21.94 9.98
N ALA A 45 -3.19 -21.56 11.26
CA ALA A 45 -3.83 -22.36 12.30
C ALA A 45 -5.32 -22.62 11.97
N ARG A 46 -6.01 -21.58 11.48
CA ARG A 46 -7.42 -21.70 11.10
C ARG A 46 -7.64 -22.58 9.88
N LEU A 47 -6.80 -22.49 8.84
CA LEU A 47 -6.87 -23.40 7.68
C LEU A 47 -6.52 -24.84 8.04
N THR A 48 -5.65 -25.07 9.03
CA THR A 48 -5.35 -26.42 9.53
C THR A 48 -6.58 -27.04 10.20
N ALA A 49 -7.31 -26.26 10.98
CA ALA A 49 -8.53 -26.72 11.64
C ALA A 49 -9.76 -26.76 10.70
N GLN A 50 -9.82 -25.85 9.75
CA GLN A 50 -10.91 -25.67 8.78
C GLN A 50 -10.33 -25.40 7.38
N PRO A 51 -10.00 -26.45 6.61
CA PRO A 51 -9.34 -26.31 5.29
C PRO A 51 -10.10 -25.46 4.28
N ASP A 52 -11.41 -25.30 4.46
CA ASP A 52 -12.30 -24.52 3.61
C ASP A 52 -12.58 -23.09 4.09
N ASP A 53 -11.88 -22.61 5.12
CA ASP A 53 -12.10 -21.27 5.64
C ASP A 53 -11.63 -20.19 4.64
N VAL A 54 -12.61 -19.50 4.07
CA VAL A 54 -12.43 -18.47 3.05
C VAL A 54 -11.63 -17.28 3.59
N GLN A 55 -11.93 -16.85 4.83
CA GLN A 55 -11.26 -15.69 5.42
C GLN A 55 -9.79 -15.98 5.71
N ALA A 56 -9.46 -17.19 6.13
CA ALA A 56 -8.09 -17.62 6.34
C ALA A 56 -7.30 -17.71 5.02
N ALA A 57 -7.92 -18.20 3.93
CA ALA A 57 -7.29 -18.20 2.62
C ALA A 57 -6.98 -16.78 2.10
N ILE A 58 -7.93 -15.85 2.25
CA ILE A 58 -7.75 -14.44 1.89
C ILE A 58 -6.65 -13.81 2.76
N ALA A 59 -6.68 -14.02 4.06
CA ALA A 59 -5.69 -13.46 4.99
C ALA A 59 -4.26 -13.90 4.65
N LEU A 60 -4.06 -15.20 4.37
CA LEU A 60 -2.76 -15.72 3.94
C LEU A 60 -2.31 -15.12 2.61
N ALA A 61 -3.22 -14.98 1.65
CA ALA A 61 -2.90 -14.39 0.36
C ALA A 61 -2.46 -12.92 0.50
N LEU A 62 -3.17 -12.13 1.29
CA LEU A 62 -2.84 -10.72 1.50
C LEU A 62 -1.57 -10.53 2.34
N ALA A 63 -1.32 -11.37 3.34
CA ALA A 63 -0.05 -11.38 4.05
C ALA A 63 1.13 -11.71 3.11
N ALA A 64 0.97 -12.69 2.21
CA ALA A 64 1.98 -13.03 1.22
C ALA A 64 2.22 -11.89 0.21
N VAL A 65 1.16 -11.16 -0.18
CA VAL A 65 1.26 -9.95 -1.04
C VAL A 65 2.09 -8.85 -0.37
N ASP A 66 1.81 -8.56 0.90
CA ASP A 66 2.57 -7.56 1.67
C ASP A 66 4.04 -7.98 1.86
N GLU A 67 4.28 -9.28 2.03
CA GLU A 67 5.63 -9.83 2.12
C GLU A 67 6.40 -9.80 0.80
N GLY A 68 5.72 -9.99 -0.33
CA GLY A 68 6.31 -9.99 -1.66
C GLY A 68 7.31 -11.12 -1.95
N GLN A 69 7.41 -12.14 -1.07
CA GLN A 69 8.35 -13.24 -1.23
C GLN A 69 7.82 -14.28 -2.22
N PRO A 70 8.58 -14.64 -3.30
CA PRO A 70 8.11 -15.57 -4.33
C PRO A 70 7.60 -16.90 -3.79
N ALA A 71 8.30 -17.53 -2.84
CA ALA A 71 7.91 -18.80 -2.25
C ALA A 71 6.60 -18.70 -1.45
N ARG A 72 6.34 -17.56 -0.78
CA ARG A 72 5.10 -17.30 -0.05
C ARG A 72 3.93 -17.09 -1.01
N LEU A 73 4.15 -16.30 -2.07
CA LEU A 73 3.14 -16.09 -3.11
C LEU A 73 2.73 -17.39 -3.80
N GLU A 74 3.68 -18.30 -4.05
CA GLU A 74 3.38 -19.62 -4.62
C GLU A 74 2.59 -20.50 -3.64
N ALA A 75 2.97 -20.53 -2.37
CA ALA A 75 2.32 -21.36 -1.35
C ALA A 75 0.84 -21.02 -1.14
N VAL A 76 0.43 -19.76 -1.36
CA VAL A 76 -0.96 -19.32 -1.14
C VAL A 76 -1.86 -19.48 -2.37
N LEU A 77 -1.30 -19.82 -3.55
CA LEU A 77 -2.12 -19.97 -4.79
C LEU A 77 -3.21 -21.00 -4.66
N LYS A 78 -2.89 -22.20 -4.16
CA LYS A 78 -3.87 -23.30 -4.05
C LYS A 78 -5.05 -22.94 -3.14
N PRO A 79 -4.87 -22.47 -1.89
CA PRO A 79 -6.00 -22.09 -1.03
C PRO A 79 -6.79 -20.90 -1.58
N VAL A 80 -6.17 -19.91 -2.22
CA VAL A 80 -6.91 -18.77 -2.75
C VAL A 80 -7.62 -19.12 -4.07
N GLN A 81 -7.10 -20.04 -4.88
CA GLN A 81 -7.81 -20.57 -6.04
C GLN A 81 -9.05 -21.37 -5.61
N ALA A 82 -8.93 -22.25 -4.62
CA ALA A 82 -10.08 -22.94 -4.06
C ALA A 82 -11.16 -21.99 -3.52
N CYS A 83 -10.76 -20.79 -3.06
CA CYS A 83 -11.68 -19.75 -2.63
C CYS A 83 -12.54 -19.21 -3.77
N VAL A 84 -11.99 -18.98 -4.97
CA VAL A 84 -12.73 -18.46 -6.14
C VAL A 84 -13.60 -19.51 -6.82
N GLU A 85 -13.30 -20.79 -6.62
CA GLU A 85 -14.02 -21.92 -7.24
C GLU A 85 -15.27 -22.34 -6.45
N LYS A 86 -15.55 -21.72 -5.30
CA LYS A 86 -16.75 -22.04 -4.52
C LYS A 86 -18.05 -21.65 -5.24
N GLN A 87 -19.14 -22.35 -4.93
CA GLN A 87 -20.47 -22.11 -5.54
C GLN A 87 -21.00 -20.69 -5.35
N ALA A 88 -20.63 -20.04 -4.23
CA ALA A 88 -20.94 -18.64 -3.96
C ALA A 88 -19.64 -17.82 -3.95
N PRO A 89 -19.19 -17.34 -5.13
CA PRO A 89 -17.92 -16.64 -5.24
C PRO A 89 -17.96 -15.31 -4.51
N GLN A 90 -16.92 -15.04 -3.72
CA GLN A 90 -16.78 -13.79 -2.96
C GLN A 90 -15.80 -12.84 -3.66
N ALA A 91 -16.14 -11.56 -3.73
CA ALA A 91 -15.31 -10.52 -4.32
C ALA A 91 -13.88 -10.51 -3.74
N ALA A 92 -13.76 -10.66 -2.42
CA ALA A 92 -12.48 -10.68 -1.72
C ALA A 92 -11.57 -11.85 -2.15
N CYS A 93 -12.13 -13.02 -2.57
CA CYS A 93 -11.33 -14.12 -3.11
C CYS A 93 -10.67 -13.74 -4.44
N PHE A 94 -11.46 -13.16 -5.34
CA PHE A 94 -10.95 -12.69 -6.64
C PHE A 94 -9.94 -11.56 -6.48
N TYR A 95 -10.20 -10.64 -5.57
CA TYR A 95 -9.24 -9.58 -5.23
C TYR A 95 -7.92 -10.18 -4.72
N ALA A 96 -7.97 -11.09 -3.75
CA ALA A 96 -6.77 -11.71 -3.17
C ALA A 96 -5.97 -12.49 -4.22
N LEU A 97 -6.65 -13.27 -5.09
CA LEU A 97 -5.98 -13.98 -6.18
C LEU A 97 -5.36 -13.03 -7.20
N GLY A 98 -6.09 -11.99 -7.61
CA GLY A 98 -5.59 -10.96 -8.51
C GLY A 98 -4.37 -10.22 -7.94
N ALA A 99 -4.38 -9.90 -6.63
CA ALA A 99 -3.27 -9.26 -5.94
C ALA A 99 -2.02 -10.17 -5.89
N VAL A 100 -2.17 -11.45 -5.54
CA VAL A 100 -1.05 -12.43 -5.55
C VAL A 100 -0.44 -12.51 -6.94
N GLN A 101 -1.27 -12.69 -7.98
CA GLN A 101 -0.80 -12.78 -9.36
C GLN A 101 -0.17 -11.46 -9.85
N GLY A 102 -0.68 -10.31 -9.38
CA GLY A 102 -0.12 -8.99 -9.68
C GLY A 102 1.31 -8.85 -9.15
N VAL A 103 1.54 -9.23 -7.90
CA VAL A 103 2.90 -9.20 -7.30
C VAL A 103 3.83 -10.21 -8.01
N GLN A 104 3.34 -11.40 -8.35
CA GLN A 104 4.10 -12.37 -9.13
C GLN A 104 4.47 -11.83 -10.53
N ALA A 105 3.54 -11.12 -11.19
CA ALA A 105 3.78 -10.50 -12.48
C ALA A 105 4.87 -9.43 -12.41
N MET A 106 4.85 -8.60 -11.35
CA MET A 106 5.82 -7.52 -11.16
C MET A 106 7.21 -8.04 -10.77
N SER A 107 7.28 -9.06 -9.92
CA SER A 107 8.55 -9.61 -9.42
C SER A 107 9.22 -10.59 -10.39
N GLY A 108 8.43 -11.26 -11.24
CA GLY A 108 8.91 -12.26 -12.20
C GLY A 108 9.43 -11.70 -13.52
N GLY A 109 9.50 -10.36 -13.67
CA GLY A 109 9.99 -9.70 -14.88
C GLY A 109 9.00 -9.72 -16.05
N MET A 110 9.45 -9.26 -17.22
CA MET A 110 8.59 -9.01 -18.40
C MET A 110 7.77 -10.24 -18.83
N MET A 111 8.39 -11.42 -18.89
CA MET A 111 7.71 -12.65 -19.33
C MET A 111 6.59 -13.07 -18.37
N ALA A 112 6.83 -12.99 -17.07
CA ALA A 112 5.81 -13.27 -16.06
C ALA A 112 4.69 -12.23 -16.12
N GLY A 113 5.04 -10.95 -16.27
CA GLY A 113 4.11 -9.85 -16.46
C GLY A 113 3.15 -10.11 -17.62
N MET A 114 3.66 -10.41 -18.80
CA MET A 114 2.83 -10.70 -20.00
C MET A 114 1.94 -11.92 -19.80
N ARG A 115 2.46 -13.00 -19.21
CA ARG A 115 1.71 -14.24 -18.98
C ARG A 115 0.57 -14.06 -17.98
N LEU A 116 0.76 -13.25 -16.95
CA LEU A 116 -0.20 -13.09 -15.84
C LEU A 116 -1.16 -11.92 -16.02
N ALA A 117 -0.85 -10.94 -16.88
CA ALA A 117 -1.63 -9.71 -17.03
C ALA A 117 -3.13 -9.95 -17.25
N GLY A 118 -3.49 -10.87 -18.15
CA GLY A 118 -4.89 -11.24 -18.41
C GLY A 118 -5.58 -11.76 -17.15
N LYS A 119 -4.94 -12.69 -16.43
CA LYS A 119 -5.48 -13.29 -15.20
C LYS A 119 -5.65 -12.24 -14.09
N VAL A 120 -4.67 -11.35 -13.92
CA VAL A 120 -4.73 -10.25 -12.95
C VAL A 120 -5.93 -9.36 -13.26
N LYS A 121 -6.04 -8.89 -14.51
CA LYS A 121 -7.15 -8.05 -14.95
C LYS A 121 -8.51 -8.72 -14.72
N ASP A 122 -8.66 -9.97 -15.16
CA ASP A 122 -9.94 -10.68 -15.10
C ASP A 122 -10.38 -10.93 -13.65
N ASN A 123 -9.46 -11.33 -12.75
CA ASN A 123 -9.76 -11.51 -11.35
C ASN A 123 -10.12 -10.18 -10.66
N LEU A 124 -9.36 -9.11 -10.88
CA LEU A 124 -9.66 -7.82 -10.29
C LEU A 124 -10.97 -7.22 -10.84
N SER A 125 -11.24 -7.37 -12.13
CA SER A 125 -12.53 -6.97 -12.75
C SER A 125 -13.68 -7.73 -12.11
N ARG A 126 -13.53 -9.05 -11.95
CA ARG A 126 -14.56 -9.88 -11.32
C ARG A 126 -14.82 -9.50 -9.86
N ALA A 127 -13.78 -9.15 -9.12
CA ALA A 127 -13.93 -8.65 -7.75
C ALA A 127 -14.77 -7.36 -7.71
N VAL A 128 -14.48 -6.38 -8.59
CA VAL A 128 -15.22 -5.12 -8.68
C VAL A 128 -16.67 -5.32 -9.15
N GLU A 129 -16.94 -6.29 -10.05
CA GLU A 129 -18.28 -6.64 -10.48
C GLU A 129 -19.12 -7.25 -9.34
N LEU A 130 -18.52 -8.18 -8.56
CA LEU A 130 -19.20 -8.86 -7.46
C LEU A 130 -19.47 -7.94 -6.28
N ASP A 131 -18.55 -7.04 -5.97
CA ASP A 131 -18.72 -6.06 -4.91
C ASP A 131 -18.12 -4.71 -5.33
N PRO A 132 -18.96 -3.82 -5.89
CA PRO A 132 -18.52 -2.46 -6.24
C PRO A 132 -18.13 -1.59 -5.03
N MET A 133 -18.43 -2.02 -3.80
CA MET A 133 -18.05 -1.32 -2.57
C MET A 133 -16.69 -1.77 -2.02
N LEU A 134 -16.13 -2.89 -2.51
CA LEU A 134 -14.79 -3.34 -2.18
C LEU A 134 -13.76 -2.44 -2.86
N PHE A 135 -13.37 -1.38 -2.16
CA PHE A 135 -12.52 -0.33 -2.73
C PHE A 135 -11.13 -0.85 -3.11
N GLU A 136 -10.55 -1.73 -2.31
CA GLU A 136 -9.24 -2.33 -2.54
C GLU A 136 -9.16 -3.05 -3.89
N ALA A 137 -10.23 -3.74 -4.29
CA ALA A 137 -10.30 -4.37 -5.61
C ALA A 137 -10.33 -3.33 -6.75
N ARG A 138 -11.10 -2.25 -6.56
CA ARG A 138 -11.19 -1.15 -7.52
C ARG A 138 -9.85 -0.41 -7.66
N GLN A 139 -9.18 -0.15 -6.53
CA GLN A 139 -7.86 0.47 -6.50
C GLN A 139 -6.82 -0.40 -7.18
N ALA A 140 -6.79 -1.72 -6.88
CA ALA A 140 -5.86 -2.65 -7.52
C ALA A 140 -6.11 -2.75 -9.05
N LEU A 141 -7.36 -2.75 -9.49
CA LEU A 141 -7.70 -2.75 -10.92
C LEU A 141 -7.29 -1.43 -11.59
N SER A 142 -7.50 -0.29 -10.92
CA SER A 142 -7.04 1.01 -11.40
C SER A 142 -5.52 1.03 -11.55
N GLN A 143 -4.80 0.55 -10.52
CA GLN A 143 -3.35 0.44 -10.56
C GLN A 143 -2.86 -0.47 -11.69
N PHE A 144 -3.53 -1.61 -11.93
CA PHE A 144 -3.24 -2.47 -13.08
C PHE A 144 -3.37 -1.68 -14.39
N TYR A 145 -4.46 -0.95 -14.59
CA TYR A 145 -4.67 -0.17 -15.81
C TYR A 145 -3.62 0.93 -16.01
N LEU A 146 -3.10 1.52 -14.93
CA LEU A 146 -2.08 2.58 -14.99
C LEU A 146 -0.67 2.04 -15.26
N VAL A 147 -0.34 0.82 -14.79
CA VAL A 147 1.03 0.28 -14.82
C VAL A 147 1.25 -0.70 -15.98
N ALA A 148 0.24 -1.49 -16.35
CA ALA A 148 0.38 -2.47 -17.41
C ALA A 148 0.58 -1.80 -18.79
N PRO A 149 1.43 -2.35 -19.65
CA PRO A 149 1.51 -1.90 -21.05
C PRO A 149 0.17 -2.05 -21.76
N GLY A 150 -0.14 -1.19 -22.75
CA GLY A 150 -1.40 -1.26 -23.49
C GLY A 150 -1.69 -2.63 -24.10
N MET A 151 -0.64 -3.30 -24.65
CA MET A 151 -0.75 -4.67 -25.18
C MET A 151 -1.09 -5.73 -24.12
N ALA A 152 -0.82 -5.43 -22.84
CA ALA A 152 -1.16 -6.28 -21.70
C ALA A 152 -2.49 -5.85 -21.04
N GLY A 153 -3.21 -4.88 -21.61
CA GLY A 153 -4.52 -4.42 -21.14
C GLY A 153 -4.49 -3.14 -20.30
N GLY A 154 -3.34 -2.45 -20.20
CA GLY A 154 -3.24 -1.14 -19.56
C GLY A 154 -4.07 -0.07 -20.28
N SER A 155 -4.70 0.85 -19.54
CA SER A 155 -5.54 1.90 -20.10
C SER A 155 -5.88 2.99 -19.07
N VAL A 156 -5.31 4.16 -19.23
CA VAL A 156 -5.63 5.32 -18.40
C VAL A 156 -7.12 5.69 -18.47
N SER A 157 -7.76 5.51 -19.64
CA SER A 157 -9.22 5.74 -19.79
C SER A 157 -10.02 4.85 -18.85
N LYS A 158 -9.71 3.55 -18.79
CA LYS A 158 -10.40 2.61 -17.89
C LYS A 158 -10.15 2.93 -16.41
N ALA A 159 -8.97 3.39 -16.05
CA ALA A 159 -8.71 3.86 -14.69
C ALA A 159 -9.60 5.08 -14.34
N LYS A 160 -9.75 6.03 -15.27
CA LYS A 160 -10.67 7.18 -15.12
C LYS A 160 -12.14 6.76 -15.01
N GLU A 161 -12.57 5.76 -15.78
CA GLU A 161 -13.92 5.18 -15.69
C GLU A 161 -14.18 4.55 -14.31
N LEU A 162 -13.21 3.83 -13.74
CA LEU A 162 -13.30 3.28 -12.38
C LEU A 162 -13.45 4.38 -11.32
N ALA A 163 -12.68 5.47 -11.44
CA ALA A 163 -12.79 6.60 -10.53
C ALA A 163 -14.16 7.30 -10.65
N ALA A 164 -14.67 7.49 -11.89
CA ALA A 164 -15.99 8.04 -12.14
C ALA A 164 -17.12 7.16 -11.57
N ALA A 165 -17.02 5.83 -11.74
CA ALA A 165 -17.98 4.89 -11.20
C ALA A 165 -18.02 4.86 -9.65
N ALA A 166 -16.90 5.20 -8.99
CA ALA A 166 -16.85 5.32 -7.53
C ALA A 166 -17.52 6.60 -7.01
N GLN A 167 -17.61 7.66 -7.84
CA GLN A 167 -17.99 9.00 -7.41
C GLN A 167 -19.34 9.09 -6.66
N SER A 168 -20.35 8.32 -7.06
CA SER A 168 -21.69 8.39 -6.47
C SER A 168 -21.81 7.67 -5.12
N ARG A 169 -21.04 6.58 -4.92
CA ARG A 169 -21.14 5.71 -3.74
C ARG A 169 -19.99 5.87 -2.76
N GLN A 170 -18.81 6.20 -3.27
CA GLN A 170 -17.58 6.33 -2.51
C GLN A 170 -16.81 7.60 -2.95
N PRO A 171 -17.39 8.81 -2.78
CA PRO A 171 -16.83 10.05 -3.31
C PRO A 171 -15.42 10.35 -2.81
N GLU A 172 -15.12 10.03 -1.57
CA GLU A 172 -13.79 10.27 -0.99
C GLU A 172 -12.73 9.32 -1.58
N HIS A 173 -13.07 8.05 -1.77
CA HIS A 173 -12.21 7.08 -2.46
C HIS A 173 -12.01 7.41 -3.95
N ALA A 174 -13.05 7.97 -4.60
CA ALA A 174 -12.93 8.44 -5.99
C ALA A 174 -11.86 9.54 -6.13
N LYS A 175 -11.72 10.43 -5.13
CA LYS A 175 -10.65 11.44 -5.10
C LYS A 175 -9.26 10.80 -4.99
N LEU A 176 -9.09 9.74 -4.18
CA LEU A 176 -7.83 8.99 -4.11
C LEU A 176 -7.46 8.39 -5.46
N LEU A 177 -8.42 7.77 -6.16
CA LEU A 177 -8.18 7.22 -7.50
C LEU A 177 -7.78 8.32 -8.50
N ARG A 178 -8.46 9.47 -8.49
CA ARG A 178 -8.08 10.60 -9.35
C ARG A 178 -6.71 11.14 -9.04
N ALA A 179 -6.34 11.24 -7.76
CA ALA A 179 -4.99 11.63 -7.35
C ALA A 179 -3.93 10.65 -7.89
N GLN A 180 -4.17 9.35 -7.79
CA GLN A 180 -3.26 8.32 -8.31
C GLN A 180 -3.14 8.38 -9.84
N ILE A 181 -4.24 8.61 -10.55
CA ILE A 181 -4.26 8.81 -12.01
C ILE A 181 -3.44 10.06 -12.38
N ALA A 182 -3.65 11.18 -11.69
CA ALA A 182 -2.91 12.42 -11.93
C ALA A 182 -1.40 12.25 -11.68
N MET A 183 -1.02 11.49 -10.63
CA MET A 183 0.39 11.18 -10.36
C MET A 183 1.06 10.36 -11.47
N GLN A 184 0.32 9.47 -12.14
CA GLN A 184 0.85 8.70 -13.26
C GLN A 184 1.29 9.59 -14.41
N ASP A 185 0.52 10.64 -14.68
CA ASP A 185 0.81 11.64 -15.72
C ASP A 185 1.69 12.80 -15.20
N LYS A 186 2.26 12.67 -13.99
CA LYS A 186 3.06 13.69 -13.29
C LYS A 186 2.32 15.03 -13.09
N GLN A 187 1.02 15.01 -13.10
CA GLN A 187 0.15 16.17 -12.81
C GLN A 187 0.10 16.38 -11.28
N TRP A 188 1.25 16.65 -10.68
CA TRP A 188 1.44 16.69 -9.22
C TRP A 188 0.50 17.66 -8.51
N ALA A 189 0.29 18.85 -9.09
CA ALA A 189 -0.59 19.87 -8.51
C ALA A 189 -2.08 19.44 -8.52
N GLU A 190 -2.49 18.64 -9.51
CA GLU A 190 -3.83 18.08 -9.55
C GLU A 190 -3.97 16.96 -8.51
N ALA A 191 -3.00 16.07 -8.43
CA ALA A 191 -2.97 15.03 -7.40
C ALA A 191 -3.04 15.64 -5.99
N GLU A 192 -2.30 16.69 -5.73
CA GLU A 192 -2.29 17.40 -4.44
C GLU A 192 -3.68 18.00 -4.13
N ARG A 193 -4.33 18.66 -5.10
CA ARG A 193 -5.69 19.21 -4.92
C ARG A 193 -6.72 18.14 -4.60
N GLU A 194 -6.70 17.00 -5.31
CA GLU A 194 -7.59 15.88 -5.03
C GLU A 194 -7.38 15.38 -3.60
N LEU A 195 -6.12 15.13 -3.16
CA LEU A 195 -5.81 14.66 -1.81
C LEU A 195 -6.22 15.68 -0.73
N GLN A 196 -6.00 16.99 -0.96
CA GLN A 196 -6.42 18.04 -0.05
C GLN A 196 -7.94 18.11 0.12
N SER A 197 -8.69 17.65 -0.87
CA SER A 197 -10.16 17.65 -0.85
C SER A 197 -10.76 16.45 -0.12
N VAL A 198 -9.99 15.39 0.19
CA VAL A 198 -10.46 14.17 0.87
C VAL A 198 -10.86 14.49 2.30
N ARG A 199 -12.01 13.96 2.73
CA ARG A 199 -12.54 14.09 4.09
C ARG A 199 -12.83 12.69 4.64
N PRO A 200 -11.85 12.05 5.29
CA PRO A 200 -12.00 10.65 5.70
C PRO A 200 -13.00 10.44 6.85
N GLY A 201 -13.31 11.48 7.64
CA GLY A 201 -14.16 11.32 8.82
C GLY A 201 -13.61 10.25 9.77
N ASP A 202 -14.49 9.33 10.21
CA ASP A 202 -14.13 8.21 11.10
C ASP A 202 -13.72 6.94 10.36
N ASP A 203 -13.59 6.99 9.02
CA ASP A 203 -13.17 5.85 8.20
C ASP A 203 -11.67 5.61 8.34
N LYS A 204 -11.30 4.67 9.20
CA LYS A 204 -9.90 4.32 9.48
C LYS A 204 -9.16 3.79 8.26
N SER A 205 -9.85 3.04 7.39
CA SER A 205 -9.27 2.50 6.15
C SER A 205 -8.90 3.66 5.22
N LEU A 206 -9.84 4.58 5.01
CA LEU A 206 -9.61 5.76 4.18
C LEU A 206 -8.49 6.67 4.74
N VAL A 207 -8.37 6.80 6.07
CA VAL A 207 -7.24 7.53 6.70
C VAL A 207 -5.90 6.89 6.34
N ILE A 208 -5.82 5.54 6.39
CA ILE A 208 -4.59 4.81 6.04
C ILE A 208 -4.26 5.00 4.56
N GLU A 209 -5.25 4.84 3.69
CA GLU A 209 -5.08 5.00 2.24
C GLU A 209 -4.70 6.42 1.84
N LEU A 210 -5.34 7.42 2.44
CA LEU A 210 -5.01 8.84 2.24
C LEU A 210 -3.55 9.11 2.63
N ARG A 211 -3.10 8.62 3.77
CA ARG A 211 -1.71 8.75 4.22
C ARG A 211 -0.73 8.09 3.24
N GLN A 212 -1.05 6.89 2.77
CA GLN A 212 -0.22 6.18 1.79
C GLN A 212 -0.15 6.93 0.46
N THR A 213 -1.27 7.48 0.00
CA THR A 213 -1.34 8.23 -1.25
C THR A 213 -0.59 9.57 -1.15
N TRP A 214 -0.65 10.26 0.00
CA TRP A 214 0.21 11.42 0.28
C TRP A 214 1.70 11.04 0.24
N ALA A 215 2.10 9.90 0.81
CA ALA A 215 3.49 9.44 0.77
C ALA A 215 3.94 9.12 -0.67
N GLN A 216 3.06 8.59 -1.50
CA GLN A 216 3.33 8.40 -2.94
C GLN A 216 3.54 9.75 -3.65
N LEU A 217 2.70 10.76 -3.39
CA LEU A 217 2.87 12.11 -3.93
C LEU A 217 4.21 12.74 -3.50
N GLY A 218 4.54 12.66 -2.21
CA GLY A 218 5.84 13.13 -1.69
C GLY A 218 7.02 12.44 -2.36
N THR A 219 6.90 11.13 -2.62
CA THR A 219 7.91 10.36 -3.37
C THR A 219 7.97 10.76 -4.85
N GLY A 220 6.84 11.09 -5.46
CA GLY A 220 6.76 11.63 -6.82
C GLY A 220 7.49 12.96 -6.93
N TYR A 221 7.18 13.91 -6.07
CA TYR A 221 7.90 15.19 -5.99
C TYR A 221 9.41 14.99 -5.76
N PHE A 222 9.78 14.07 -4.87
CA PHE A 222 11.19 13.74 -4.62
C PHE A 222 11.88 13.21 -5.88
N SER A 223 11.25 12.30 -6.60
CA SER A 223 11.80 11.69 -7.82
C SER A 223 11.98 12.71 -8.95
N ASP A 224 11.10 13.69 -9.03
CA ASP A 224 11.19 14.82 -9.97
C ASP A 224 12.04 15.98 -9.43
N LYS A 225 12.80 15.75 -8.33
CA LYS A 225 13.71 16.72 -7.68
C LYS A 225 13.01 18.01 -7.22
N GLN A 226 11.70 17.99 -7.02
CA GLN A 226 10.94 19.10 -6.43
C GLN A 226 11.05 19.04 -4.89
N PHE A 227 12.28 19.08 -4.39
CA PHE A 227 12.59 18.87 -2.96
C PHE A 227 11.81 19.76 -1.99
N PRO A 228 11.58 21.07 -2.25
CA PRO A 228 10.75 21.88 -1.36
C PRO A 228 9.32 21.35 -1.20
N LYS A 229 8.69 20.87 -2.28
CA LYS A 229 7.36 20.28 -2.24
C LYS A 229 7.36 18.93 -1.55
N ALA A 230 8.31 18.04 -1.89
CA ALA A 230 8.48 16.76 -1.21
C ALA A 230 8.65 16.95 0.30
N ARG A 231 9.47 17.94 0.72
CA ARG A 231 9.66 18.33 2.11
C ARG A 231 8.33 18.70 2.77
N GLY A 232 7.56 19.59 2.17
CA GLY A 232 6.26 20.04 2.71
C GLY A 232 5.30 18.88 2.94
N VAL A 233 5.20 17.94 1.97
CA VAL A 233 4.37 16.73 2.10
C VAL A 233 4.82 15.84 3.26
N PHE A 234 6.12 15.55 3.38
CA PHE A 234 6.61 14.68 4.45
C PHE A 234 6.60 15.35 5.83
N GLU A 235 6.75 16.68 5.91
CA GLU A 235 6.52 17.44 7.13
C GLU A 235 5.07 17.38 7.58
N GLN A 236 4.12 17.50 6.65
CA GLN A 236 2.70 17.35 6.94
C GLN A 236 2.40 15.92 7.45
N LEU A 237 2.88 14.88 6.76
CA LEU A 237 2.72 13.50 7.20
C LEU A 237 3.31 13.24 8.60
N THR A 238 4.43 13.88 8.92
CA THR A 238 5.05 13.78 10.25
C THR A 238 4.22 14.44 11.35
N ARG A 239 3.50 15.52 11.03
CA ARG A 239 2.57 16.19 11.96
C ARG A 239 1.25 15.43 12.13
N ASP A 240 0.67 14.99 11.02
CA ASP A 240 -0.68 14.41 10.99
C ASP A 240 -0.69 12.95 11.48
N ALA A 241 0.44 12.25 11.34
CA ALA A 241 0.61 10.86 11.78
C ALA A 241 1.95 10.68 12.54
N PRO A 242 2.09 11.25 13.74
CA PRO A 242 3.38 11.32 14.46
C PRO A 242 3.90 9.96 14.93
N THR A 243 3.04 8.93 15.00
CA THR A 243 3.41 7.55 15.35
C THR A 243 3.88 6.74 14.14
N GLN A 244 3.78 7.27 12.92
CA GLN A 244 4.08 6.55 11.68
C GLN A 244 5.46 6.91 11.14
N ALA A 245 6.23 5.89 10.72
CA ALA A 245 7.60 6.03 10.23
C ALA A 245 7.70 6.76 8.88
N ILE A 246 6.66 6.72 8.05
CA ILE A 246 6.72 7.16 6.65
C ILE A 246 7.04 8.66 6.49
N GLY A 247 6.51 9.53 7.37
CA GLY A 247 6.78 10.97 7.35
C GLY A 247 8.25 11.28 7.60
N PRO A 248 8.82 10.96 8.78
CA PRO A 248 10.23 11.21 9.07
C PRO A 248 11.18 10.46 8.14
N TYR A 249 10.84 9.25 7.67
CA TYR A 249 11.62 8.54 6.65
C TYR A 249 11.69 9.30 5.32
N GLY A 250 10.56 9.79 4.82
CA GLY A 250 10.52 10.56 3.57
C GLY A 250 11.26 11.88 3.69
N LEU A 251 11.09 12.57 4.82
CA LEU A 251 11.80 13.82 5.12
C LEU A 251 13.32 13.61 5.18
N ALA A 252 13.79 12.53 5.80
CA ALA A 252 15.21 12.19 5.85
C ALA A 252 15.83 12.00 4.46
N ARG A 253 15.09 11.39 3.53
CA ARG A 253 15.54 11.27 2.13
C ARG A 253 15.76 12.65 1.51
N VAL A 254 14.82 13.57 1.72
CA VAL A 254 14.96 14.96 1.22
C VAL A 254 16.16 15.63 1.86
N MET A 255 16.35 15.51 3.19
CA MET A 255 17.50 16.10 3.90
C MET A 255 18.83 15.56 3.36
N THR A 256 18.92 14.27 3.03
CA THR A 256 20.13 13.69 2.44
C THR A 256 20.45 14.33 1.07
N GLU A 257 19.46 14.47 0.20
CA GLU A 257 19.64 15.04 -1.14
C GLU A 257 19.90 16.56 -1.12
N THR A 258 19.49 17.22 -0.04
CA THR A 258 19.70 18.67 0.14
C THR A 258 20.88 18.99 1.06
N ALA A 259 21.85 18.08 1.19
CA ALA A 259 23.09 18.21 1.93
C ALA A 259 22.91 18.55 3.43
N GLN A 260 21.89 17.96 4.07
CA GLN A 260 21.61 18.08 5.51
C GLN A 260 21.71 16.69 6.19
N PRO A 261 22.87 16.01 6.13
CA PRO A 261 22.98 14.61 6.56
C PRO A 261 22.80 14.40 8.06
N ASP A 262 23.16 15.37 8.90
CA ASP A 262 22.96 15.28 10.34
C ASP A 262 21.48 15.20 10.71
N GLU A 263 20.64 16.00 10.04
CA GLU A 263 19.20 15.99 10.25
C GLU A 263 18.57 14.69 9.66
N ALA A 264 19.08 14.24 8.51
CA ALA A 264 18.66 12.98 7.93
C ALA A 264 18.90 11.79 8.86
N VAL A 265 20.06 11.72 9.53
CA VAL A 265 20.37 10.68 10.51
C VAL A 265 19.39 10.71 11.68
N LYS A 266 19.13 11.89 12.29
CA LYS A 266 18.17 12.02 13.39
C LYS A 266 16.76 11.56 12.99
N LEU A 267 16.30 11.95 11.81
CA LEU A 267 14.99 11.57 11.29
C LEU A 267 14.87 10.07 11.04
N LEU A 268 15.93 9.42 10.54
CA LEU A 268 15.94 7.96 10.32
C LEU A 268 15.96 7.18 11.62
N GLU A 269 16.72 7.64 12.62
CA GLU A 269 16.68 7.03 13.96
C GLU A 269 15.30 7.20 14.61
N ARG A 270 14.66 8.36 14.45
CA ARG A 270 13.26 8.53 14.86
C ARG A 270 12.34 7.59 14.13
N ALA A 271 12.43 7.50 12.79
CA ALA A 271 11.58 6.62 11.98
C ALA A 271 11.69 5.15 12.39
N ARG A 272 12.89 4.69 12.80
CA ARG A 272 13.14 3.31 13.24
C ARG A 272 12.30 2.89 14.44
N ALA A 273 11.95 3.82 15.32
CA ALA A 273 11.17 3.55 16.52
C ALA A 273 9.65 3.66 16.31
N LEU A 274 9.20 3.98 15.09
CA LEU A 274 7.78 4.24 14.80
C LEU A 274 7.13 3.05 14.06
N GLU A 275 5.81 3.04 14.06
CA GLU A 275 4.98 2.05 13.37
C GLU A 275 5.26 2.06 11.86
N GLY A 276 5.33 0.88 11.24
CA GLY A 276 5.62 0.71 9.82
C GLY A 276 7.11 0.86 9.45
N ALA A 277 8.01 0.96 10.43
CA ALA A 277 9.45 1.03 10.22
C ALA A 277 10.00 -0.22 9.50
N ASP A 278 9.44 -1.38 9.80
CA ASP A 278 9.81 -2.69 9.23
C ASP A 278 9.52 -2.82 7.71
N ARG A 279 8.63 -2.00 7.19
CA ARG A 279 8.31 -1.89 5.75
C ARG A 279 9.25 -0.94 4.99
N LEU A 280 10.11 -0.21 5.69
CA LEU A 280 10.96 0.82 5.11
C LEU A 280 12.44 0.40 5.16
N PRO A 281 13.23 0.67 4.12
CA PRO A 281 14.67 0.35 4.11
C PRO A 281 15.48 1.39 4.92
N ILE A 282 15.17 1.52 6.22
CA ILE A 282 15.72 2.57 7.09
C ILE A 282 17.24 2.41 7.21
N ASP A 283 17.74 1.20 7.49
CA ASP A 283 19.19 0.98 7.62
C ASP A 283 19.97 1.25 6.34
N HIS A 284 19.38 0.98 5.17
CA HIS A 284 19.97 1.37 3.89
C HIS A 284 20.10 2.90 3.77
N ARG A 285 19.01 3.65 4.08
CA ARG A 285 19.02 5.12 4.01
C ARG A 285 19.91 5.74 5.08
N LEU A 286 19.96 5.13 6.26
CA LEU A 286 20.87 5.55 7.32
C LEU A 286 22.34 5.42 6.89
N GLY A 287 22.70 4.29 6.26
CA GLY A 287 24.03 4.12 5.69
C GLY A 287 24.39 5.21 4.68
N ILE A 288 23.46 5.56 3.78
CA ILE A 288 23.67 6.64 2.80
C ILE A 288 23.83 8.01 3.49
N ALA A 289 22.99 8.34 4.47
CA ALA A 289 23.08 9.61 5.19
C ALA A 289 24.38 9.72 6.00
N LEU A 290 24.82 8.63 6.64
CA LEU A 290 26.08 8.58 7.37
C LEU A 290 27.30 8.70 6.45
N LEU A 291 27.26 8.12 5.24
CA LEU A 291 28.30 8.35 4.21
C LEU A 291 28.35 9.81 3.80
N ALA A 292 27.22 10.45 3.58
CA ALA A 292 27.16 11.88 3.26
C ALA A 292 27.68 12.77 4.39
N LYS A 293 27.55 12.33 5.65
CA LYS A 293 28.12 12.96 6.84
C LYS A 293 29.64 12.72 6.97
N GLY A 294 30.18 11.70 6.30
CA GLY A 294 31.58 11.28 6.42
C GLY A 294 31.84 10.23 7.52
N ASP A 295 30.79 9.75 8.20
CA ASP A 295 30.89 8.74 9.26
C ASP A 295 30.92 7.33 8.65
N LYS A 296 32.05 6.95 8.09
CA LYS A 296 32.26 5.66 7.43
C LYS A 296 32.03 4.45 8.36
N PRO A 297 32.50 4.44 9.64
CA PRO A 297 32.29 3.29 10.53
C PRO A 297 30.80 3.02 10.80
N GLN A 298 30.03 4.04 11.14
CA GLN A 298 28.60 3.86 11.40
C GLN A 298 27.81 3.57 10.10
N ALA A 299 28.20 4.15 8.96
CA ALA A 299 27.63 3.84 7.67
C ALA A 299 27.80 2.36 7.31
N LYS A 300 29.00 1.80 7.50
CA LYS A 300 29.29 0.39 7.29
C LYS A 300 28.38 -0.49 8.13
N ALA A 301 28.30 -0.22 9.44
CA ALA A 301 27.43 -0.97 10.34
C ALA A 301 25.95 -0.91 9.96
N ALA A 302 25.44 0.23 9.50
CA ALA A 302 24.07 0.38 9.04
C ALA A 302 23.79 -0.45 7.76
N LEU A 303 24.70 -0.38 6.77
CA LEU A 303 24.57 -1.14 5.53
C LEU A 303 24.67 -2.65 5.77
N GLU A 304 25.55 -3.11 6.67
CA GLU A 304 25.65 -4.52 7.06
C GLU A 304 24.35 -5.03 7.71
N ARG A 305 23.74 -4.25 8.62
CA ARG A 305 22.41 -4.59 9.17
C ARG A 305 21.35 -4.71 8.09
N PHE A 306 21.35 -3.78 7.12
CA PHE A 306 20.42 -3.85 6.00
C PHE A 306 20.61 -5.11 5.15
N VAL A 307 21.85 -5.46 4.80
CA VAL A 307 22.18 -6.68 4.04
C VAL A 307 21.77 -7.95 4.77
N ALA A 308 21.91 -7.97 6.11
CA ALA A 308 21.50 -9.07 6.97
C ALA A 308 20.00 -9.14 7.24
N SER A 309 19.22 -8.14 6.82
CA SER A 309 17.77 -8.10 7.07
C SER A 309 17.03 -9.22 6.33
N LYS A 310 15.89 -9.65 6.88
CA LYS A 310 15.11 -10.78 6.34
C LYS A 310 14.50 -10.51 4.95
N LYS A 311 14.28 -9.25 4.57
CA LYS A 311 13.52 -8.86 3.38
C LYS A 311 14.11 -7.61 2.68
N PRO A 312 15.39 -7.61 2.30
CA PRO A 312 15.96 -6.44 1.63
C PRO A 312 15.38 -6.33 0.21
N ASN A 313 14.96 -5.14 -0.17
CA ASN A 313 14.60 -4.87 -1.56
C ASN A 313 15.82 -5.12 -2.47
N PRO A 314 15.71 -5.89 -3.57
CA PRO A 314 16.86 -6.30 -4.40
C PRO A 314 17.71 -5.13 -4.88
N ARG A 315 17.10 -4.04 -5.35
CA ARG A 315 17.82 -2.84 -5.82
C ARG A 315 18.62 -2.16 -4.70
N ASN A 316 18.01 -2.03 -3.51
CA ASN A 316 18.69 -1.45 -2.36
C ASN A 316 19.78 -2.39 -1.82
N LEU A 317 19.59 -3.72 -1.96
CA LEU A 317 20.60 -4.71 -1.57
C LEU A 317 21.84 -4.63 -2.46
N GLU A 318 21.66 -4.46 -3.77
CA GLU A 318 22.78 -4.27 -4.72
C GLU A 318 23.54 -2.98 -4.40
N ASP A 319 22.84 -1.86 -4.19
CA ASP A 319 23.45 -0.58 -3.80
C ASP A 319 24.21 -0.68 -2.47
N ALA A 320 23.60 -1.34 -1.46
CA ALA A 320 24.27 -1.53 -0.18
C ALA A 320 25.56 -2.35 -0.28
N ARG A 321 25.55 -3.44 -1.05
CA ARG A 321 26.75 -4.26 -1.30
C ARG A 321 27.85 -3.49 -2.01
N LYS A 322 27.48 -2.69 -3.03
CA LYS A 322 28.43 -1.84 -3.72
C LYS A 322 29.11 -0.86 -2.77
N ARG A 323 28.33 -0.14 -1.95
CA ARG A 323 28.86 0.81 -0.97
C ARG A 323 29.72 0.15 0.09
N LEU A 324 29.37 -1.05 0.54
CA LEU A 324 30.19 -1.82 1.48
C LEU A 324 31.55 -2.19 0.89
N ALA A 325 31.59 -2.56 -0.40
CA ALA A 325 32.85 -2.84 -1.09
C ALA A 325 33.75 -1.59 -1.23
N GLU A 326 33.17 -0.39 -1.36
CA GLU A 326 33.89 0.89 -1.39
C GLU A 326 34.42 1.32 0.01
N LEU A 327 33.91 0.70 1.09
CA LEU A 327 34.30 0.96 2.47
C LEU A 327 35.30 -0.06 3.04
N SER A 328 35.58 -1.12 2.27
CA SER A 328 36.54 -2.17 2.62
C SER A 328 37.94 -1.75 2.20
#